data_ead10d1e66e1fe36872c8f60405748ba
#
_entry.id   ead10d1e66e1fe36872c8f60405748ba
#
_cell.length_a   1.000
_cell.length_b   1.000
_cell.length_c   1.000
_cell.angle_alpha   90.00
_cell.angle_beta   90.00
_cell.angle_gamma   90.00
#
_symmetry.space_group_name_H-M   'P 1'
#
loop_
_entity.id
_entity.type
_entity.pdbx_description
1 polymer ?
#
loop_
_entity_poly.entity_id
_entity_poly.type
_entity_poly.pdbx_seq_one_letter_code
_entity_poly.pdbx_strand_id
1 'polypeptide(L)'
;MQLEGKNVLITGGTRGIGKCMIQELIKGGVSKIAVIARDKENLKKLSQEFEGVKFLKITGDVANIEVLREAVARIEDKWGHLDILINNAGIVSAGPLEDIQDEDVYDQVAINFTAVLLLTKYCIPLLKSAEEGAILNISSGLGLIGMPFYSVYGSTKAAIRQFSDSMRRELAPFNISVTCAFPTATDTDMMQKFKGRKMDSPEFVAESSIQGMMNKEIQVIFGGEERLKENRLNFEAPAELDMLVAQNYEQRKTASLDHKAV
;
A
#
# COMPACT_ATOMS: atom_id res chain seq x y z
N MET A 1 14.11 -12.14 6.12
CA MET A 1 13.08 -12.58 7.12
C MET A 1 12.42 -13.86 6.65
N GLN A 2 12.14 -14.79 7.56
CA GLN A 2 11.32 -15.99 7.27
C GLN A 2 9.87 -15.69 7.64
N LEU A 3 8.91 -16.22 6.88
CA LEU A 3 7.47 -15.94 7.09
C LEU A 3 6.79 -16.93 8.02
N GLU A 4 7.32 -18.15 8.15
CA GLU A 4 6.72 -19.20 8.97
C GLU A 4 6.52 -18.73 10.43
N GLY A 5 5.31 -18.91 10.94
CA GLY A 5 4.95 -18.58 12.32
C GLY A 5 4.74 -17.08 12.61
N LYS A 6 4.93 -16.19 11.64
CA LYS A 6 4.82 -14.74 11.83
C LYS A 6 3.37 -14.27 12.03
N ASN A 7 3.19 -13.27 12.90
CA ASN A 7 1.94 -12.56 13.11
C ASN A 7 1.88 -11.34 12.18
N VAL A 8 0.86 -11.26 11.33
CA VAL A 8 0.75 -10.22 10.29
C VAL A 8 -0.49 -9.36 10.49
N LEU A 9 -0.35 -8.04 10.34
CA LEU A 9 -1.46 -7.10 10.17
C LEU A 9 -1.42 -6.51 8.76
N ILE A 10 -2.53 -6.61 8.03
CA ILE A 10 -2.68 -6.00 6.71
C ILE A 10 -3.95 -5.16 6.62
N THR A 11 -3.86 -3.99 5.99
CA THR A 11 -5.01 -3.16 5.64
C THR A 11 -5.42 -3.38 4.18
N GLY A 12 -6.75 -3.44 3.91
CA GLY A 12 -7.25 -3.64 2.55
C GLY A 12 -6.96 -5.03 1.96
N GLY A 13 -6.95 -6.07 2.81
CA GLY A 13 -6.58 -7.45 2.41
C GLY A 13 -7.67 -8.27 1.75
N THR A 14 -8.87 -7.73 1.47
CA THR A 14 -10.01 -8.52 0.98
C THR A 14 -10.13 -8.61 -0.53
N ARG A 15 -9.39 -7.81 -1.29
CA ARG A 15 -9.39 -7.78 -2.76
C ARG A 15 -8.05 -7.29 -3.34
N GLY A 16 -7.89 -7.41 -4.65
CA GLY A 16 -6.76 -6.88 -5.41
C GLY A 16 -5.39 -7.30 -4.84
N ILE A 17 -4.43 -6.39 -4.86
CA ILE A 17 -3.05 -6.63 -4.39
C ILE A 17 -3.03 -7.16 -2.95
N GLY A 18 -3.85 -6.58 -2.05
CA GLY A 18 -3.87 -6.99 -0.64
C GLY A 18 -4.30 -8.46 -0.44
N LYS A 19 -5.29 -8.95 -1.21
CA LYS A 19 -5.69 -10.36 -1.17
C LYS A 19 -4.57 -11.27 -1.71
N CYS A 20 -3.93 -10.89 -2.81
CA CYS A 20 -2.80 -11.65 -3.35
C CYS A 20 -1.61 -11.65 -2.38
N MET A 21 -1.34 -10.55 -1.64
CA MET A 21 -0.34 -10.56 -0.57
C MET A 21 -0.67 -11.55 0.54
N ILE A 22 -1.94 -11.67 0.95
CA ILE A 22 -2.36 -12.68 1.92
C ILE A 22 -2.07 -14.09 1.38
N GLN A 23 -2.33 -14.36 0.11
CA GLN A 23 -2.01 -15.64 -0.52
C GLN A 23 -0.51 -15.94 -0.46
N GLU A 24 0.34 -14.97 -0.80
CA GLU A 24 1.80 -15.13 -0.74
C GLU A 24 2.31 -15.36 0.69
N LEU A 25 1.76 -14.63 1.68
CA LEU A 25 2.08 -14.83 3.10
C LEU A 25 1.72 -16.25 3.57
N ILE A 26 0.55 -16.76 3.17
CA ILE A 26 0.09 -18.11 3.51
C ILE A 26 0.98 -19.17 2.85
N LYS A 27 1.35 -19.01 1.57
CA LYS A 27 2.34 -19.88 0.89
C LYS A 27 3.67 -19.92 1.62
N GLY A 28 4.08 -18.81 2.24
CA GLY A 28 5.28 -18.68 3.05
C GLY A 28 5.16 -19.21 4.49
N GLY A 29 4.02 -19.82 4.87
CA GLY A 29 3.81 -20.43 6.19
C GLY A 29 3.19 -19.51 7.26
N VAL A 30 2.70 -18.32 6.88
CA VAL A 30 1.96 -17.46 7.82
C VAL A 30 0.61 -18.08 8.14
N SER A 31 0.30 -18.26 9.43
CA SER A 31 -0.95 -18.85 9.90
C SER A 31 -1.80 -17.92 10.79
N LYS A 32 -1.32 -16.70 11.07
CA LYS A 32 -2.04 -15.70 11.86
C LYS A 32 -2.04 -14.36 11.14
N ILE A 33 -3.20 -13.92 10.66
CA ILE A 33 -3.34 -12.68 9.89
C ILE A 33 -4.49 -11.83 10.44
N ALA A 34 -4.19 -10.62 10.89
CA ALA A 34 -5.17 -9.59 11.19
C ALA A 34 -5.45 -8.79 9.91
N VAL A 35 -6.72 -8.58 9.59
CA VAL A 35 -7.15 -7.86 8.38
C VAL A 35 -8.11 -6.75 8.76
N ILE A 36 -7.78 -5.51 8.40
CA ILE A 36 -8.70 -4.37 8.49
C ILE A 36 -9.32 -4.15 7.12
N ALA A 37 -10.65 -4.20 7.03
CA ALA A 37 -11.40 -3.88 5.81
C ALA A 37 -12.83 -3.42 6.14
N ARG A 38 -13.42 -2.61 5.25
CA ARG A 38 -14.76 -2.02 5.46
C ARG A 38 -15.88 -3.06 5.35
N ASP A 39 -15.75 -4.01 4.45
CA ASP A 39 -16.78 -4.98 4.12
C ASP A 39 -16.64 -6.25 4.96
N LYS A 40 -17.63 -6.45 5.86
CA LYS A 40 -17.72 -7.60 6.77
C LYS A 40 -17.91 -8.93 6.02
N GLU A 41 -18.68 -8.93 4.93
CA GLU A 41 -18.94 -10.16 4.16
C GLU A 41 -17.68 -10.57 3.38
N ASN A 42 -16.93 -9.62 2.84
CA ASN A 42 -15.65 -9.91 2.19
C ASN A 42 -14.60 -10.45 3.19
N LEU A 43 -14.56 -9.93 4.42
CA LEU A 43 -13.73 -10.49 5.50
C LEU A 43 -14.14 -11.92 5.87
N LYS A 44 -15.43 -12.21 5.87
CA LYS A 44 -15.95 -13.56 6.12
C LYS A 44 -15.57 -14.52 4.99
N LYS A 45 -15.79 -14.12 3.73
CA LYS A 45 -15.40 -14.93 2.55
C LYS A 45 -13.89 -15.21 2.55
N LEU A 46 -13.05 -14.20 2.81
CA LEU A 46 -11.60 -14.37 2.90
C LEU A 46 -11.24 -15.45 3.93
N SER A 47 -11.84 -15.41 5.12
CA SER A 47 -11.53 -16.39 6.18
C SER A 47 -12.05 -17.79 5.88
N GLN A 48 -13.03 -17.94 5.00
CA GLN A 48 -13.54 -19.24 4.55
C GLN A 48 -12.72 -19.83 3.40
N GLU A 49 -12.09 -18.97 2.60
CA GLU A 49 -11.25 -19.39 1.46
C GLU A 49 -9.92 -20.03 1.89
N PHE A 50 -9.38 -19.61 3.05
CA PHE A 50 -8.08 -20.09 3.55
C PHE A 50 -8.23 -20.86 4.85
N GLU A 51 -8.55 -22.16 4.73
CA GLU A 51 -8.63 -23.06 5.87
C GLU A 51 -7.26 -23.21 6.56
N GLY A 52 -7.27 -23.31 7.89
CA GLY A 52 -6.05 -23.42 8.70
C GLY A 52 -5.40 -22.09 9.10
N VAL A 53 -5.81 -20.98 8.50
CA VAL A 53 -5.32 -19.63 8.87
C VAL A 53 -6.19 -19.00 9.94
N LYS A 54 -5.59 -18.51 11.01
CA LYS A 54 -6.28 -17.79 12.10
C LYS A 54 -6.45 -16.32 11.73
N PHE A 55 -7.59 -15.97 11.15
CA PHE A 55 -7.93 -14.58 10.84
C PHE A 55 -8.46 -13.81 12.03
N LEU A 56 -7.84 -12.66 12.35
CA LEU A 56 -8.38 -11.64 13.22
C LEU A 56 -9.07 -10.57 12.34
N LYS A 57 -10.38 -10.67 12.18
CA LYS A 57 -11.16 -9.78 11.31
C LYS A 57 -11.51 -8.50 12.04
N ILE A 58 -11.12 -7.35 11.50
CA ILE A 58 -11.45 -6.01 11.99
C ILE A 58 -12.26 -5.31 10.91
N THR A 59 -13.56 -5.12 11.18
CA THR A 59 -14.44 -4.43 10.23
C THR A 59 -14.45 -2.94 10.53
N GLY A 60 -14.05 -2.12 9.59
CA GLY A 60 -14.06 -0.67 9.70
C GLY A 60 -13.22 0.03 8.67
N ASP A 61 -13.35 1.35 8.64
CA ASP A 61 -12.56 2.23 7.80
C ASP A 61 -11.23 2.58 8.50
N VAL A 62 -10.12 2.48 7.77
CA VAL A 62 -8.80 2.85 8.28
C VAL A 62 -8.68 4.35 8.60
N ALA A 63 -9.52 5.21 8.02
CA ALA A 63 -9.61 6.61 8.38
C ALA A 63 -10.18 6.84 9.81
N ASN A 64 -10.86 5.84 10.39
CA ASN A 64 -11.37 5.92 11.74
C ASN A 64 -10.30 5.46 12.74
N ILE A 65 -9.84 6.38 13.58
CA ILE A 65 -8.78 6.16 14.57
C ILE A 65 -9.15 5.04 15.56
N GLU A 66 -10.41 4.93 15.95
CA GLU A 66 -10.84 3.90 16.92
C GLU A 66 -10.75 2.49 16.32
N VAL A 67 -11.00 2.33 15.01
CA VAL A 67 -10.79 1.06 14.29
C VAL A 67 -9.31 0.66 14.33
N LEU A 68 -8.38 1.62 14.15
CA LEU A 68 -6.95 1.35 14.21
C LEU A 68 -6.51 0.94 15.62
N ARG A 69 -7.01 1.65 16.65
CA ARG A 69 -6.73 1.33 18.05
C ARG A 69 -7.29 -0.03 18.45
N GLU A 70 -8.53 -0.33 18.07
CA GLU A 70 -9.14 -1.65 18.29
C GLU A 70 -8.31 -2.77 17.65
N ALA A 71 -7.86 -2.58 16.41
CA ALA A 71 -7.03 -3.58 15.72
C ALA A 71 -5.76 -3.90 16.52
N VAL A 72 -5.04 -2.89 16.96
CA VAL A 72 -3.79 -3.04 17.71
C VAL A 72 -4.05 -3.69 19.08
N ALA A 73 -5.05 -3.23 19.83
CA ALA A 73 -5.42 -3.80 21.13
C ALA A 73 -5.81 -5.30 21.02
N ARG A 74 -6.54 -5.66 19.96
CA ARG A 74 -6.92 -7.07 19.71
C ARG A 74 -5.74 -7.95 19.33
N ILE A 75 -4.74 -7.41 18.62
CA ILE A 75 -3.49 -8.11 18.29
C ILE A 75 -2.67 -8.32 19.58
N GLU A 76 -2.55 -7.29 20.40
CA GLU A 76 -1.88 -7.36 21.69
C GLU A 76 -2.50 -8.43 22.60
N ASP A 77 -3.84 -8.41 22.77
CA ASP A 77 -4.57 -9.38 23.60
C ASP A 77 -4.41 -10.82 23.09
N LYS A 78 -4.47 -11.04 21.77
CA LYS A 78 -4.47 -12.39 21.18
C LYS A 78 -3.10 -12.97 20.91
N TRP A 79 -2.12 -12.13 20.57
CA TRP A 79 -0.82 -12.58 20.06
C TRP A 79 0.38 -12.04 20.85
N GLY A 80 0.21 -10.94 21.59
CA GLY A 80 1.26 -10.32 22.41
C GLY A 80 2.30 -9.52 21.62
N HIS A 81 2.46 -9.78 20.32
CA HIS A 81 3.39 -9.09 19.44
C HIS A 81 2.89 -9.10 17.98
N LEU A 82 3.52 -8.27 17.16
CA LEU A 82 3.31 -8.21 15.72
C LEU A 82 4.67 -8.31 15.02
N ASP A 83 4.80 -9.19 14.03
CA ASP A 83 6.04 -9.31 13.24
C ASP A 83 5.99 -8.46 11.97
N ILE A 84 4.85 -8.41 11.29
CA ILE A 84 4.73 -7.75 9.98
C ILE A 84 3.51 -6.83 9.96
N LEU A 85 3.75 -5.56 9.59
CA LEU A 85 2.70 -4.59 9.27
C LEU A 85 2.70 -4.31 7.76
N ILE A 86 1.56 -4.48 7.10
CA ILE A 86 1.37 -4.15 5.69
C ILE A 86 0.33 -3.05 5.54
N ASN A 87 0.77 -1.85 5.21
CA ASN A 87 -0.07 -0.71 4.89
C ASN A 87 -0.39 -0.73 3.38
N ASN A 88 -1.53 -1.35 3.02
CA ASN A 88 -1.93 -1.53 1.62
C ASN A 88 -3.24 -0.80 1.27
N ALA A 89 -4.13 -0.54 2.22
CA ALA A 89 -5.37 0.18 1.94
C ALA A 89 -5.11 1.53 1.26
N GLY A 90 -5.90 1.85 0.25
CA GLY A 90 -5.77 3.11 -0.46
C GLY A 90 -6.93 3.34 -1.42
N ILE A 91 -7.14 4.61 -1.75
CA ILE A 91 -8.14 5.08 -2.69
C ILE A 91 -7.51 6.06 -3.68
N VAL A 92 -8.18 6.30 -4.79
CA VAL A 92 -7.80 7.29 -5.80
C VAL A 92 -9.03 8.09 -6.26
N SER A 93 -8.86 9.39 -6.39
CA SER A 93 -9.73 10.28 -7.15
C SER A 93 -8.83 11.17 -8.00
N ALA A 94 -8.96 11.10 -9.31
CA ALA A 94 -8.11 11.78 -10.29
C ALA A 94 -8.95 12.76 -11.13
N GLY A 95 -8.29 13.74 -11.72
CA GLY A 95 -8.89 14.78 -12.54
C GLY A 95 -8.15 16.10 -12.41
N PRO A 96 -8.56 17.15 -13.17
CA PRO A 96 -8.10 18.52 -12.92
C PRO A 96 -8.34 18.90 -11.46
N LEU A 97 -7.35 19.52 -10.81
CA LEU A 97 -7.42 19.76 -9.37
C LEU A 97 -8.62 20.61 -8.97
N GLU A 98 -8.98 21.58 -9.82
CA GLU A 98 -10.16 22.46 -9.65
C GLU A 98 -11.50 21.71 -9.70
N ASP A 99 -11.54 20.50 -10.25
CA ASP A 99 -12.75 19.69 -10.39
C ASP A 99 -12.86 18.58 -9.33
N ILE A 100 -11.78 18.34 -8.55
CA ILE A 100 -11.80 17.33 -7.47
C ILE A 100 -12.59 17.90 -6.28
N GLN A 101 -13.56 17.13 -5.78
CA GLN A 101 -14.34 17.52 -4.62
C GLN A 101 -13.47 17.56 -3.35
N ASP A 102 -13.74 18.52 -2.46
CA ASP A 102 -13.00 18.68 -1.21
C ASP A 102 -12.98 17.38 -0.38
N GLU A 103 -14.10 16.66 -0.33
CA GLU A 103 -14.22 15.39 0.37
C GLU A 103 -13.25 14.35 -0.18
N ASP A 104 -13.10 14.29 -1.52
CA ASP A 104 -12.14 13.35 -2.14
C ASP A 104 -10.69 13.72 -1.83
N VAL A 105 -10.37 15.01 -1.63
CA VAL A 105 -9.05 15.45 -1.18
C VAL A 105 -8.80 14.97 0.25
N TYR A 106 -9.75 15.24 1.17
CA TYR A 106 -9.66 14.84 2.57
C TYR A 106 -9.58 13.32 2.72
N ASP A 107 -10.42 12.57 2.01
CA ASP A 107 -10.46 11.12 2.08
C ASP A 107 -9.15 10.49 1.59
N GLN A 108 -8.58 10.97 0.48
CA GLN A 108 -7.29 10.49 0.00
C GLN A 108 -6.17 10.75 1.02
N VAL A 109 -6.13 11.92 1.65
CA VAL A 109 -5.14 12.23 2.69
C VAL A 109 -5.38 11.36 3.93
N ALA A 110 -6.62 11.21 4.37
CA ALA A 110 -6.96 10.42 5.57
C ALA A 110 -6.60 8.94 5.40
N ILE A 111 -6.99 8.33 4.27
CA ILE A 111 -6.82 6.90 4.03
C ILE A 111 -5.39 6.57 3.58
N ASN A 112 -4.88 7.28 2.55
CA ASN A 112 -3.61 6.92 1.94
C ASN A 112 -2.39 7.33 2.77
N PHE A 113 -2.54 8.31 3.67
CA PHE A 113 -1.41 8.87 4.42
C PHE A 113 -1.63 8.85 5.93
N THR A 114 -2.63 9.57 6.46
CA THR A 114 -2.83 9.70 7.91
C THR A 114 -3.02 8.36 8.60
N ALA A 115 -3.85 7.47 8.01
CA ALA A 115 -4.08 6.13 8.53
C ALA A 115 -2.79 5.31 8.61
N VAL A 116 -1.92 5.40 7.59
CA VAL A 116 -0.62 4.70 7.57
C VAL A 116 0.27 5.18 8.71
N LEU A 117 0.36 6.48 8.95
CA LEU A 117 1.15 7.05 10.04
C LEU A 117 0.64 6.59 11.40
N LEU A 118 -0.68 6.72 11.62
CA LEU A 118 -1.30 6.39 12.90
C LEU A 118 -1.22 4.88 13.20
N LEU A 119 -1.53 4.03 12.21
CA LEU A 119 -1.45 2.58 12.40
C LEU A 119 -0.02 2.16 12.68
N THR A 120 0.96 2.67 11.91
CA THR A 120 2.38 2.40 12.17
C THR A 120 2.77 2.83 13.58
N LYS A 121 2.41 4.07 14.00
CA LYS A 121 2.66 4.57 15.36
C LYS A 121 2.12 3.62 16.43
N TYR A 122 0.89 3.13 16.27
CA TYR A 122 0.27 2.25 17.26
C TYR A 122 0.88 0.83 17.24
N CYS A 123 1.37 0.36 16.09
CA CYS A 123 1.99 -0.96 15.96
C CYS A 123 3.46 -1.00 16.42
N ILE A 124 4.18 0.12 16.49
CA ILE A 124 5.61 0.15 16.87
C ILE A 124 5.91 -0.61 18.17
N PRO A 125 5.15 -0.47 19.29
CA PRO A 125 5.41 -1.25 20.50
C PRO A 125 5.36 -2.75 20.28
N LEU A 126 4.36 -3.24 19.51
CA LEU A 126 4.19 -4.65 19.20
C LEU A 126 5.26 -5.17 18.23
N LEU A 127 5.69 -4.35 17.27
CA LEU A 127 6.80 -4.68 16.36
C LEU A 127 8.13 -4.76 17.11
N LYS A 128 8.35 -3.91 18.12
CA LYS A 128 9.55 -3.95 18.99
C LYS A 128 9.58 -5.16 19.92
N SER A 129 8.42 -5.80 20.16
CA SER A 129 8.31 -7.01 20.98
C SER A 129 8.59 -8.28 20.18
N ALA A 130 8.70 -8.20 18.86
CA ALA A 130 9.11 -9.29 18.00
C ALA A 130 10.65 -9.41 17.95
N GLU A 131 11.16 -10.61 17.68
CA GLU A 131 12.60 -10.83 17.46
C GLU A 131 13.11 -10.09 16.22
N GLU A 132 12.29 -10.07 15.18
CA GLU A 132 12.55 -9.37 13.91
C GLU A 132 11.24 -8.82 13.36
N GLY A 133 11.18 -7.50 13.12
CA GLY A 133 10.00 -6.81 12.59
C GLY A 133 10.15 -6.37 11.14
N ALA A 134 9.01 -6.26 10.43
CA ALA A 134 8.97 -5.66 9.10
C ALA A 134 7.74 -4.78 8.89
N ILE A 135 7.93 -3.68 8.16
CA ILE A 135 6.86 -2.81 7.67
C ILE A 135 6.93 -2.77 6.15
N LEU A 136 5.82 -3.09 5.49
CA LEU A 136 5.65 -2.94 4.05
C LEU A 136 4.61 -1.85 3.77
N ASN A 137 5.03 -0.77 3.14
CA ASN A 137 4.15 0.32 2.74
C ASN A 137 3.91 0.28 1.23
N ILE A 138 2.64 0.25 0.81
CA ILE A 138 2.27 0.28 -0.61
C ILE A 138 2.05 1.73 -1.04
N SER A 139 3.06 2.27 -1.72
CA SER A 139 3.00 3.57 -2.39
C SER A 139 2.44 3.41 -3.82
N SER A 140 3.04 4.03 -4.80
CA SER A 140 2.72 3.97 -6.23
C SER A 140 3.90 4.50 -7.04
N GLY A 141 4.00 4.13 -8.30
CA GLY A 141 4.90 4.81 -9.26
C GLY A 141 4.65 6.33 -9.32
N LEU A 142 3.41 6.77 -9.01
CA LEU A 142 3.04 8.19 -8.87
C LEU A 142 3.56 8.83 -7.57
N GLY A 143 4.08 8.06 -6.64
CA GLY A 143 4.83 8.56 -5.49
C GLY A 143 6.31 8.86 -5.79
N LEU A 144 6.79 8.44 -6.97
CA LEU A 144 8.15 8.72 -7.45
C LEU A 144 8.18 9.87 -8.46
N ILE A 145 7.13 9.99 -9.27
CA ILE A 145 6.99 11.01 -10.31
C ILE A 145 5.60 11.60 -10.24
N GLY A 146 5.49 12.93 -10.10
CA GLY A 146 4.22 13.65 -10.21
C GLY A 146 3.69 13.59 -11.65
N MET A 147 2.40 13.29 -11.80
CA MET A 147 1.76 13.26 -13.11
C MET A 147 0.52 14.17 -13.11
N PRO A 148 0.22 14.85 -14.23
CA PRO A 148 -0.97 15.68 -14.33
C PRO A 148 -2.22 14.86 -14.01
N PHE A 149 -3.19 15.51 -13.38
CA PHE A 149 -4.49 14.96 -12.98
C PHE A 149 -4.46 13.96 -11.81
N TYR A 150 -3.30 13.71 -11.22
CA TYR A 150 -3.11 12.85 -10.06
C TYR A 150 -2.44 13.60 -8.90
N SER A 151 -2.57 14.91 -8.82
CA SER A 151 -1.86 15.76 -7.85
C SER A 151 -2.08 15.32 -6.42
N VAL A 152 -3.34 15.12 -5.98
CA VAL A 152 -3.66 14.69 -4.62
C VAL A 152 -3.15 13.29 -4.35
N TYR A 153 -3.52 12.32 -5.21
CA TYR A 153 -3.10 10.93 -5.06
C TYR A 153 -1.57 10.80 -5.04
N GLY A 154 -0.89 11.38 -6.04
CA GLY A 154 0.56 11.34 -6.14
C GLY A 154 1.25 11.94 -4.92
N SER A 155 0.72 13.07 -4.39
CA SER A 155 1.24 13.70 -3.18
C SER A 155 1.12 12.78 -1.97
N THR A 156 -0.02 12.09 -1.76
CA THR A 156 -0.17 11.13 -0.65
C THR A 156 0.82 9.97 -0.79
N LYS A 157 1.04 9.48 -2.02
CA LYS A 157 1.97 8.36 -2.26
C LYS A 157 3.44 8.77 -2.18
N ALA A 158 3.78 10.01 -2.54
CA ALA A 158 5.12 10.59 -2.29
C ALA A 158 5.38 10.78 -0.79
N ALA A 159 4.36 11.21 -0.02
CA ALA A 159 4.46 11.30 1.43
C ALA A 159 4.74 9.94 2.09
N ILE A 160 4.14 8.84 1.60
CA ILE A 160 4.44 7.47 2.06
C ILE A 160 5.89 7.07 1.78
N ARG A 161 6.46 7.44 0.64
CA ARG A 161 7.89 7.24 0.35
C ARG A 161 8.76 7.90 1.41
N GLN A 162 8.53 9.19 1.66
CA GLN A 162 9.33 9.96 2.62
C GLN A 162 9.15 9.44 4.05
N PHE A 163 7.92 9.08 4.43
CA PHE A 163 7.61 8.45 5.71
C PHE A 163 8.36 7.12 5.88
N SER A 164 8.36 6.27 4.85
CA SER A 164 9.06 4.98 4.87
C SER A 164 10.56 5.16 5.10
N ASP A 165 11.18 6.15 4.43
CA ASP A 165 12.60 6.47 4.61
C ASP A 165 12.92 6.94 6.05
N SER A 166 12.04 7.74 6.65
CA SER A 166 12.18 8.21 8.03
C SER A 166 12.06 7.05 9.01
N MET A 167 11.01 6.22 8.88
CA MET A 167 10.78 5.06 9.76
C MET A 167 11.88 4.01 9.63
N ARG A 168 12.41 3.77 8.45
CA ARG A 168 13.53 2.85 8.24
C ARG A 168 14.76 3.26 9.08
N ARG A 169 15.06 4.56 9.13
CA ARG A 169 16.18 5.09 9.92
C ARG A 169 15.87 5.07 11.42
N GLU A 170 14.66 5.43 11.81
CA GLU A 170 14.22 5.50 13.21
C GLU A 170 14.13 4.10 13.84
N LEU A 171 13.66 3.09 13.09
CA LEU A 171 13.43 1.75 13.59
C LEU A 171 14.61 0.79 13.41
N ALA A 172 15.67 1.20 12.72
CA ALA A 172 16.87 0.38 12.49
C ALA A 172 17.48 -0.20 13.77
N PRO A 173 17.58 0.54 14.91
CA PRO A 173 18.13 0.00 16.15
C PRO A 173 17.31 -1.15 16.77
N PHE A 174 16.06 -1.34 16.34
CA PHE A 174 15.12 -2.33 16.88
C PHE A 174 14.97 -3.58 16.00
N ASN A 175 15.84 -3.79 15.03
CA ASN A 175 15.74 -4.88 14.05
C ASN A 175 14.40 -4.90 13.30
N ILE A 176 13.86 -3.71 12.98
CA ILE A 176 12.63 -3.53 12.19
C ILE A 176 13.02 -2.95 10.83
N SER A 177 12.79 -3.74 9.77
CA SER A 177 12.99 -3.29 8.40
C SER A 177 11.74 -2.55 7.87
N VAL A 178 11.96 -1.59 6.97
CA VAL A 178 10.86 -0.87 6.29
C VAL A 178 11.10 -0.89 4.80
N THR A 179 10.18 -1.49 4.07
CA THR A 179 10.16 -1.58 2.60
C THR A 179 9.02 -0.73 2.05
N CYS A 180 9.28 0.03 0.99
CA CYS A 180 8.26 0.78 0.27
C CYS A 180 8.13 0.24 -1.16
N ALA A 181 6.95 -0.25 -1.52
CA ALA A 181 6.66 -0.74 -2.87
C ALA A 181 5.98 0.35 -3.72
N PHE A 182 6.36 0.44 -4.99
CA PHE A 182 5.89 1.44 -5.95
C PHE A 182 5.25 0.76 -7.18
N PRO A 183 4.05 0.16 -7.02
CA PRO A 183 3.34 -0.46 -8.13
C PRO A 183 3.05 0.53 -9.26
N THR A 184 3.06 0.03 -10.49
CA THR A 184 2.51 0.71 -11.67
C THR A 184 1.00 0.44 -11.76
N ALA A 185 0.38 0.72 -12.90
CA ALA A 185 -1.00 0.33 -13.15
C ALA A 185 -1.14 -1.19 -12.99
N THR A 186 -2.00 -1.62 -12.06
CA THR A 186 -2.20 -3.02 -11.70
C THR A 186 -3.65 -3.42 -11.96
N ASP A 187 -3.88 -4.56 -12.58
CA ASP A 187 -5.22 -5.05 -12.94
C ASP A 187 -6.03 -5.43 -11.70
N THR A 188 -6.70 -4.44 -11.16
CA THR A 188 -7.54 -4.53 -9.95
C THR A 188 -8.84 -3.78 -10.16
N ASP A 189 -9.79 -3.93 -9.23
CA ASP A 189 -11.04 -3.16 -9.24
C ASP A 189 -10.82 -1.65 -9.34
N MET A 190 -9.71 -1.16 -8.77
CA MET A 190 -9.31 0.25 -8.84
C MET A 190 -9.06 0.71 -10.29
N MET A 191 -8.68 -0.19 -11.19
CA MET A 191 -8.31 0.08 -12.58
C MET A 191 -9.34 -0.44 -13.60
N GLN A 192 -10.49 -0.95 -13.18
CA GLN A 192 -11.49 -1.59 -14.07
C GLN A 192 -11.93 -0.74 -15.26
N LYS A 193 -11.91 0.58 -15.13
CA LYS A 193 -12.29 1.52 -16.20
C LYS A 193 -11.18 1.75 -17.24
N PHE A 194 -9.96 1.28 -17.00
CA PHE A 194 -8.79 1.48 -17.87
C PHE A 194 -8.53 0.28 -18.81
N LYS A 195 -9.52 -0.11 -19.59
CA LYS A 195 -9.37 -1.23 -20.53
C LYS A 195 -8.33 -0.91 -21.62
N GLY A 196 -7.51 -1.93 -21.95
CA GLY A 196 -6.55 -1.85 -23.06
C GLY A 196 -5.18 -1.29 -22.75
N ARG A 197 -4.87 -0.94 -21.49
CA ARG A 197 -3.50 -0.61 -21.08
C ARG A 197 -2.77 -1.88 -20.62
N LYS A 198 -1.47 -1.95 -20.85
CA LYS A 198 -0.60 -2.95 -20.24
C LYS A 198 -0.55 -2.66 -18.74
N MET A 199 -1.00 -3.62 -17.94
CA MET A 199 -1.02 -3.56 -16.47
C MET A 199 -0.29 -4.77 -15.91
N ASP A 200 0.33 -4.59 -14.75
CA ASP A 200 0.87 -5.71 -13.99
C ASP A 200 -0.28 -6.50 -13.34
N SER A 201 -0.10 -7.80 -13.18
CA SER A 201 -1.07 -8.59 -12.41
C SER A 201 -0.96 -8.31 -10.92
N PRO A 202 -2.06 -8.37 -10.15
CA PRO A 202 -2.00 -8.19 -8.70
C PRO A 202 -1.16 -9.27 -8.01
N GLU A 203 -1.09 -10.48 -8.57
CA GLU A 203 -0.24 -11.56 -8.10
C GLU A 203 1.24 -11.20 -8.22
N PHE A 204 1.69 -10.72 -9.39
CA PHE A 204 3.08 -10.30 -9.61
C PHE A 204 3.49 -9.17 -8.66
N VAL A 205 2.59 -8.18 -8.48
CA VAL A 205 2.85 -7.06 -7.57
C VAL A 205 2.93 -7.54 -6.13
N ALA A 206 2.05 -8.44 -5.71
CA ALA A 206 2.04 -9.01 -4.37
C ALA A 206 3.30 -9.84 -4.09
N GLU A 207 3.63 -10.79 -4.97
CA GLU A 207 4.80 -11.65 -4.86
C GLU A 207 6.08 -10.81 -4.74
N SER A 208 6.29 -9.88 -5.70
CA SER A 208 7.48 -9.03 -5.72
C SER A 208 7.59 -8.15 -4.46
N SER A 209 6.46 -7.60 -3.97
CA SER A 209 6.46 -6.75 -2.77
C SER A 209 6.76 -7.54 -1.50
N ILE A 210 6.18 -8.74 -1.34
CA ILE A 210 6.46 -9.63 -0.21
C ILE A 210 7.91 -10.12 -0.27
N GLN A 211 8.41 -10.51 -1.44
CA GLN A 211 9.80 -10.92 -1.60
C GLN A 211 10.78 -9.79 -1.27
N GLY A 212 10.51 -8.56 -1.74
CA GLY A 212 11.32 -7.39 -1.41
C GLY A 212 11.34 -7.10 0.10
N MET A 213 10.19 -7.22 0.78
CA MET A 213 10.11 -7.11 2.24
C MET A 213 10.94 -8.20 2.93
N MET A 214 10.83 -9.46 2.50
CA MET A 214 11.62 -10.58 3.05
C MET A 214 13.12 -10.36 2.90
N ASN A 215 13.53 -9.80 1.77
CA ASN A 215 14.93 -9.46 1.46
C ASN A 215 15.40 -8.16 2.13
N LYS A 216 14.52 -7.45 2.86
CA LYS A 216 14.77 -6.13 3.46
C LYS A 216 15.17 -5.08 2.43
N GLU A 217 14.63 -5.17 1.21
CA GLU A 217 14.81 -4.16 0.19
C GLU A 217 14.19 -2.84 0.65
N ILE A 218 14.90 -1.74 0.42
CA ILE A 218 14.41 -0.40 0.79
C ILE A 218 13.22 -0.02 -0.09
N GLN A 219 13.30 -0.32 -1.38
CA GLN A 219 12.30 0.03 -2.39
C GLN A 219 12.09 -1.12 -3.37
N VAL A 220 10.83 -1.42 -3.67
CA VAL A 220 10.43 -2.32 -4.75
C VAL A 220 9.78 -1.48 -5.83
N ILE A 221 10.50 -1.23 -6.93
CA ILE A 221 10.04 -0.35 -8.02
C ILE A 221 9.60 -1.22 -9.20
N PHE A 222 8.36 -1.04 -9.62
CA PHE A 222 7.76 -1.72 -10.78
C PHE A 222 7.91 -0.88 -12.06
N GLY A 223 7.76 -1.52 -13.23
CA GLY A 223 7.88 -0.87 -14.54
C GLY A 223 9.28 -0.96 -15.16
N GLY A 224 10.20 -1.71 -14.52
CA GLY A 224 11.52 -2.06 -15.07
C GLY A 224 12.41 -0.86 -15.38
N GLU A 225 13.34 -1.05 -16.32
CA GLU A 225 14.34 -0.06 -16.71
C GLU A 225 13.74 1.26 -17.23
N GLU A 226 12.58 1.20 -17.89
CA GLU A 226 11.90 2.39 -18.40
C GLU A 226 11.48 3.31 -17.25
N ARG A 227 10.87 2.76 -16.21
CA ARG A 227 10.49 3.53 -15.00
C ARG A 227 11.70 4.09 -14.28
N LEU A 228 12.79 3.36 -14.20
CA LEU A 228 14.03 3.85 -13.59
C LEU A 228 14.63 5.01 -14.38
N LYS A 229 14.56 4.97 -15.72
CA LYS A 229 14.99 6.08 -16.60
C LYS A 229 14.09 7.31 -16.40
N GLU A 230 12.77 7.14 -16.36
CA GLU A 230 11.83 8.24 -16.09
C GLU A 230 12.10 8.89 -14.71
N ASN A 231 12.32 8.08 -13.66
CA ASN A 231 12.65 8.59 -12.33
C ASN A 231 13.94 9.40 -12.33
N ARG A 232 14.97 8.93 -13.06
CA ARG A 232 16.23 9.64 -13.21
C ARG A 232 16.03 10.95 -13.97
N LEU A 233 15.31 10.91 -15.09
CA LEU A 233 14.98 12.08 -15.89
C LEU A 233 14.23 13.14 -15.08
N ASN A 234 13.22 12.72 -14.29
CA ASN A 234 12.46 13.61 -13.41
C ASN A 234 13.36 14.35 -12.39
N PHE A 235 14.46 13.74 -11.96
CA PHE A 235 15.37 14.33 -11.01
C PHE A 235 16.45 15.18 -11.68
N GLU A 236 17.06 14.70 -12.77
CA GLU A 236 18.22 15.31 -13.43
C GLU A 236 17.83 16.38 -14.46
N ALA A 237 16.70 16.19 -15.18
CA ALA A 237 16.22 17.07 -16.24
C ALA A 237 14.68 17.16 -16.28
N PRO A 238 14.02 17.69 -15.23
CA PRO A 238 12.55 17.68 -15.12
C PRO A 238 11.85 18.37 -16.29
N ALA A 239 12.42 19.41 -16.86
CA ALA A 239 11.84 20.09 -18.03
C ALA A 239 11.74 19.19 -19.27
N GLU A 240 12.65 18.23 -19.45
CA GLU A 240 12.58 17.26 -20.54
C GLU A 240 11.42 16.29 -20.32
N LEU A 241 11.23 15.83 -19.07
CA LEU A 241 10.09 15.00 -18.73
C LEU A 241 8.77 15.75 -18.93
N ASP A 242 8.71 17.04 -18.55
CA ASP A 242 7.52 17.88 -18.73
C ASP A 242 7.13 17.97 -20.22
N MET A 243 8.10 18.13 -21.13
CA MET A 243 7.84 18.14 -22.58
C MET A 243 7.27 16.79 -23.07
N LEU A 244 7.80 15.67 -22.58
CA LEU A 244 7.31 14.32 -22.94
C LEU A 244 5.89 14.09 -22.39
N VAL A 245 5.63 14.52 -21.17
CA VAL A 245 4.31 14.38 -20.54
C VAL A 245 3.25 15.25 -21.25
N ALA A 246 3.63 16.46 -21.67
CA ALA A 246 2.74 17.39 -22.36
C ALA A 246 2.23 16.87 -23.71
N GLN A 247 3.01 16.04 -24.42
CA GLN A 247 2.60 15.44 -25.70
C GLN A 247 1.30 14.61 -25.60
N ASN A 248 0.98 14.10 -24.41
CA ASN A 248 -0.19 13.25 -24.18
C ASN A 248 -1.21 13.89 -23.20
N TYR A 249 -1.19 15.22 -23.08
CA TYR A 249 -2.00 15.96 -22.09
C TYR A 249 -3.50 15.64 -22.16
N GLU A 250 -4.12 15.80 -23.34
CA GLU A 250 -5.57 15.59 -23.53
C GLU A 250 -5.96 14.11 -23.33
N GLN A 251 -5.13 13.18 -23.80
CA GLN A 251 -5.36 11.75 -23.56
C GLN A 251 -5.31 11.41 -22.06
N ARG A 252 -4.34 11.99 -21.32
CA ARG A 252 -4.22 11.82 -19.88
C ARG A 252 -5.39 12.44 -19.13
N LYS A 253 -5.83 13.65 -19.55
CA LYS A 253 -7.00 14.33 -18.99
C LYS A 253 -8.24 13.45 -19.12
N THR A 254 -8.57 13.01 -20.33
CA THR A 254 -9.72 12.16 -20.58
C THR A 254 -9.66 10.86 -19.76
N ALA A 255 -8.48 10.22 -19.69
CA ALA A 255 -8.32 8.99 -18.93
C ALA A 255 -8.48 9.19 -17.41
N SER A 256 -8.17 10.37 -16.87
CA SER A 256 -8.27 10.64 -15.43
C SER A 256 -9.69 10.88 -14.94
N LEU A 257 -10.59 11.43 -15.79
CA LEU A 257 -11.95 11.82 -15.39
C LEU A 257 -12.80 10.69 -14.82
N ASP A 258 -12.55 9.45 -15.25
CA ASP A 258 -13.26 8.26 -14.77
C ASP A 258 -12.51 7.50 -13.68
N HIS A 259 -11.34 7.98 -13.25
CA HIS A 259 -10.52 7.30 -12.27
C HIS A 259 -10.87 7.72 -10.84
N LYS A 260 -11.99 7.21 -10.37
CA LYS A 260 -12.39 7.30 -8.97
C LYS A 260 -12.65 5.91 -8.43
N ALA A 261 -11.85 5.50 -7.42
CA ALA A 261 -11.99 4.23 -6.72
C ALA A 261 -11.88 4.47 -5.21
N VAL A 262 -12.97 4.16 -4.52
CA VAL A 262 -13.17 4.39 -3.08
C VAL A 262 -13.34 3.06 -2.34
#